data_b6a6f7e607b36a796f88acdf6062ca71
#
_entry.id   b6a6f7e607b36a796f88acdf6062ca71
#
_cell.length_a   1.000
_cell.length_b   1.000
_cell.length_c   1.000
_cell.angle_alpha   90.00
_cell.angle_beta   90.00
_cell.angle_gamma   90.00
#
_symmetry.space_group_name_H-M   'P 1'
#
loop_
_entity.id
_entity.type
_entity.pdbx_description
1 polymer ?
#
loop_
_entity_poly.entity_id
_entity_poly.type
_entity_poly.pdbx_seq_one_letter_code
_entity_poly.pdbx_strand_id
1 'polypeptide(L)'
;ITRAAMEAGVEEDMAYAMSDSYIQASEKCTSVTRLLSLRDQATGEFTAAAAKARGLTSHSPAIRRAINYMNDHQQEKVYLSDIACAAGLSRDRFSHLFREEMGMSPMEYLNRKRVETSKSLLTVFQYSISEISMILSFSSQSHYISVFKKYTGMTPRQYRDAF
;
A
#
# COMPACT_ATOMS: atom_id res chain seq x y z
N ILE A 1 -1.91 9.67 14.01
CA ILE A 1 -2.50 9.94 12.67
C ILE A 1 -3.69 10.87 12.81
N THR A 2 -4.68 10.57 13.64
CA THR A 2 -5.93 11.36 13.85
C THR A 2 -5.62 12.82 14.18
N ARG A 3 -4.76 13.09 15.17
CA ARG A 3 -4.37 14.46 15.53
C ARG A 3 -3.70 15.22 14.38
N ALA A 4 -2.80 14.58 13.64
CA ALA A 4 -2.15 15.20 12.49
C ALA A 4 -3.12 15.51 11.34
N ALA A 5 -4.18 14.70 11.18
CA ALA A 5 -5.25 14.99 10.21
C ALA A 5 -6.08 16.20 10.62
N MET A 6 -6.42 16.35 11.91
CA MET A 6 -7.12 17.54 12.43
C MET A 6 -6.27 18.80 12.30
N GLU A 7 -4.98 18.74 12.62
CA GLU A 7 -4.03 19.84 12.40
C GLU A 7 -3.90 20.22 10.91
N ALA A 8 -4.19 19.27 10.02
CA ALA A 8 -4.26 19.50 8.57
C ALA A 8 -5.60 20.06 8.07
N GLY A 9 -6.60 20.23 8.96
CA GLY A 9 -7.90 20.82 8.65
C GLY A 9 -9.03 19.80 8.42
N VAL A 10 -8.82 18.52 8.72
CA VAL A 10 -9.92 17.54 8.72
C VAL A 10 -10.82 17.81 9.93
N GLU A 11 -12.15 17.81 9.71
CA GLU A 11 -13.11 17.98 10.79
C GLU A 11 -12.95 16.93 11.89
N GLU A 12 -13.11 17.34 13.14
CA GLU A 12 -12.85 16.53 14.33
C GLU A 12 -13.70 15.25 14.33
N ASP A 13 -15.00 15.36 14.09
CA ASP A 13 -15.93 14.24 14.05
C ASP A 13 -15.54 13.21 12.96
N MET A 14 -15.13 13.72 11.80
CA MET A 14 -14.69 12.87 10.69
C MET A 14 -13.38 12.15 11.04
N ALA A 15 -12.42 12.85 11.64
CA ALA A 15 -11.14 12.27 12.03
C ALA A 15 -11.31 11.18 13.10
N TYR A 16 -12.21 11.38 14.09
CA TYR A 16 -12.51 10.36 15.09
C TYR A 16 -13.28 9.18 14.51
N ALA A 17 -14.30 9.41 13.66
CA ALA A 17 -15.05 8.32 13.01
C ALA A 17 -14.12 7.42 12.16
N MET A 18 -13.17 8.01 11.44
CA MET A 18 -12.14 7.26 10.72
C MET A 18 -11.26 6.44 11.67
N SER A 19 -10.82 7.05 12.78
CA SER A 19 -9.98 6.38 13.80
C SER A 19 -10.69 5.16 14.40
N ASP A 20 -11.93 5.33 14.83
CA ASP A 20 -12.74 4.28 15.44
C ASP A 20 -12.97 3.10 14.47
N SER A 21 -13.25 3.41 13.21
CA SER A 21 -13.40 2.38 12.17
C SER A 21 -12.14 1.51 12.04
N TYR A 22 -10.95 2.13 12.04
CA TYR A 22 -9.69 1.41 11.95
C TYR A 22 -9.32 0.65 13.23
N ILE A 23 -9.66 1.18 14.41
CA ILE A 23 -9.50 0.47 15.68
C ILE A 23 -10.35 -0.80 15.69
N GLN A 24 -11.64 -0.70 15.38
CA GLN A 24 -12.55 -1.85 15.31
C GLN A 24 -12.11 -2.88 14.26
N ALA A 25 -11.60 -2.42 13.11
CA ALA A 25 -11.08 -3.32 12.09
C ALA A 25 -9.80 -4.03 12.55
N SER A 26 -8.93 -3.34 13.31
CA SER A 26 -7.69 -3.93 13.84
C SER A 26 -7.95 -5.01 14.89
N GLU A 27 -8.96 -4.84 15.74
CA GLU A 27 -9.37 -5.83 16.74
C GLU A 27 -9.87 -7.15 16.12
N LYS A 28 -10.40 -7.10 14.90
CA LYS A 28 -10.85 -8.27 14.14
C LYS A 28 -9.74 -8.92 13.30
N CYS A 29 -8.55 -8.34 13.27
CA CYS A 29 -7.44 -8.88 12.49
C CYS A 29 -6.80 -10.08 13.18
N THR A 30 -6.77 -11.21 12.47
CA THR A 30 -6.17 -12.47 12.95
C THR A 30 -4.76 -12.70 12.37
N SER A 31 -4.29 -11.86 11.45
CA SER A 31 -2.97 -11.98 10.85
C SER A 31 -2.21 -10.65 10.84
N VAL A 32 -0.92 -10.74 11.04
CA VAL A 32 0.00 -9.60 11.02
C VAL A 32 -0.01 -8.87 9.67
N THR A 33 -0.03 -9.63 8.60
CA THR A 33 -0.06 -9.07 7.24
C THR A 33 -1.33 -8.26 6.99
N ARG A 34 -2.47 -8.73 7.51
CA ARG A 34 -3.72 -7.98 7.43
C ARG A 34 -3.66 -6.69 8.24
N LEU A 35 -3.03 -6.73 9.42
CA LEU A 35 -2.84 -5.56 10.27
C LEU A 35 -1.92 -4.51 9.60
N LEU A 36 -0.85 -4.95 8.94
CA LEU A 36 0.04 -4.06 8.18
C LEU A 36 -0.69 -3.41 6.99
N SER A 37 -1.49 -4.19 6.25
CA SER A 37 -2.33 -3.67 5.17
C SER A 37 -3.32 -2.62 5.69
N LEU A 38 -3.96 -2.90 6.83
CA LEU A 38 -4.91 -1.99 7.47
C LEU A 38 -4.24 -0.67 7.90
N ARG A 39 -3.03 -0.74 8.45
CA ARG A 39 -2.21 0.44 8.79
C ARG A 39 -1.93 1.30 7.56
N ASP A 40 -1.53 0.68 6.46
CA ASP A 40 -1.19 1.40 5.22
C ASP A 40 -2.44 2.02 4.59
N GLN A 41 -3.58 1.34 4.66
CA GLN A 41 -4.87 1.86 4.26
C GLN A 41 -5.28 3.06 5.11
N ALA A 42 -5.21 2.94 6.44
CA ALA A 42 -5.50 4.03 7.36
C ALA A 42 -4.63 5.27 7.06
N THR A 43 -3.31 5.05 6.91
CA THR A 43 -2.39 6.14 6.60
C THR A 43 -2.76 6.82 5.28
N GLY A 44 -3.11 6.04 4.25
CA GLY A 44 -3.54 6.55 2.95
C GLY A 44 -4.83 7.38 3.03
N GLU A 45 -5.84 6.91 3.74
CA GLU A 45 -7.13 7.59 3.88
C GLU A 45 -7.02 8.89 4.70
N PHE A 46 -6.29 8.87 5.83
CA PHE A 46 -6.04 10.08 6.61
C PHE A 46 -5.25 11.12 5.82
N THR A 47 -4.26 10.70 5.04
CA THR A 47 -3.48 11.58 4.17
C THR A 47 -4.35 12.19 3.07
N ALA A 48 -5.23 11.40 2.46
CA ALA A 48 -6.16 11.87 1.44
C ALA A 48 -7.19 12.87 2.02
N ALA A 49 -7.72 12.61 3.22
CA ALA A 49 -8.62 13.53 3.91
C ALA A 49 -7.93 14.85 4.23
N ALA A 50 -6.70 14.81 4.73
CA ALA A 50 -5.88 16.00 5.01
C ALA A 50 -5.56 16.79 3.73
N ALA A 51 -5.23 16.12 2.63
CA ALA A 51 -4.99 16.76 1.34
C ALA A 51 -6.25 17.45 0.80
N LYS A 52 -7.42 16.81 0.95
CA LYS A 52 -8.71 17.39 0.59
C LYS A 52 -9.03 18.62 1.43
N ALA A 53 -8.84 18.55 2.74
CA ALA A 53 -9.09 19.66 3.67
C ALA A 53 -8.21 20.88 3.36
N ARG A 54 -6.98 20.66 2.90
CA ARG A 54 -6.04 21.72 2.47
C ARG A 54 -6.27 22.22 1.04
N GLY A 55 -7.28 21.70 0.32
CA GLY A 55 -7.52 22.03 -1.09
C GLY A 55 -6.47 21.47 -2.05
N LEU A 56 -5.64 20.53 -1.59
CA LEU A 56 -4.68 19.84 -2.42
C LEU A 56 -5.42 18.78 -3.25
N THR A 57 -5.27 18.80 -4.56
CA THR A 57 -5.92 17.87 -5.49
C THR A 57 -5.45 16.44 -5.21
N SER A 58 -6.37 15.59 -4.77
CA SER A 58 -6.11 14.15 -4.70
C SER A 58 -6.25 13.52 -6.10
N HIS A 59 -5.64 12.35 -6.29
CA HIS A 59 -5.77 11.57 -7.52
C HIS A 59 -7.23 11.38 -7.97
N SER A 60 -7.43 11.16 -9.25
CA SER A 60 -8.75 10.91 -9.83
C SER A 60 -9.47 9.73 -9.14
N PRO A 61 -10.82 9.70 -9.14
CA PRO A 61 -11.56 8.60 -8.53
C PRO A 61 -11.16 7.21 -9.07
N ALA A 62 -10.78 7.12 -10.33
CA ALA A 62 -10.32 5.88 -10.94
C ALA A 62 -8.99 5.41 -10.34
N ILE A 63 -8.03 6.32 -10.18
CA ILE A 63 -6.73 6.01 -9.58
C ILE A 63 -6.88 5.68 -8.09
N ARG A 64 -7.75 6.36 -7.36
CA ARG A 64 -8.03 6.00 -5.95
C ARG A 64 -8.59 4.59 -5.81
N ARG A 65 -9.56 4.18 -6.66
CA ARG A 65 -10.08 2.80 -6.65
C ARG A 65 -8.98 1.78 -6.95
N ALA A 66 -8.11 2.07 -7.92
CA ALA A 66 -6.98 1.21 -8.25
C ALA A 66 -6.00 1.05 -7.07
N ILE A 67 -5.65 2.16 -6.40
CA ILE A 67 -4.76 2.15 -5.23
C ILE A 67 -5.37 1.33 -4.09
N ASN A 68 -6.66 1.52 -3.80
CA ASN A 68 -7.35 0.76 -2.76
C ASN A 68 -7.35 -0.74 -3.10
N TYR A 69 -7.71 -1.10 -4.34
CA TYR A 69 -7.65 -2.48 -4.80
C TYR A 69 -6.26 -3.10 -4.64
N MET A 70 -5.21 -2.40 -5.05
CA MET A 70 -3.83 -2.88 -4.90
C MET A 70 -3.43 -3.03 -3.43
N ASN A 71 -3.86 -2.13 -2.54
CA ASN A 71 -3.58 -2.22 -1.11
C ASN A 71 -4.26 -3.43 -0.46
N ASP A 72 -5.51 -3.71 -0.84
CA ASP A 72 -6.29 -4.83 -0.29
C ASP A 72 -5.77 -6.19 -0.76
N HIS A 73 -5.18 -6.25 -1.96
CA HIS A 73 -4.76 -7.50 -2.62
C HIS A 73 -3.23 -7.68 -2.72
N GLN A 74 -2.45 -7.02 -1.86
CA GLN A 74 -0.96 -7.11 -1.89
C GLN A 74 -0.43 -8.55 -1.78
N GLN A 75 -1.16 -9.40 -1.08
CA GLN A 75 -0.79 -10.79 -0.81
C GLN A 75 -1.30 -11.77 -1.88
N GLU A 76 -2.02 -11.28 -2.87
CA GLU A 76 -2.61 -12.09 -3.91
C GLU A 76 -1.87 -11.89 -5.23
N LYS A 77 -2.07 -12.83 -6.16
CA LYS A 77 -1.57 -12.67 -7.52
C LYS A 77 -2.49 -11.69 -8.26
N VAL A 78 -2.04 -10.45 -8.37
CA VAL A 78 -2.77 -9.37 -9.02
C VAL A 78 -2.30 -9.18 -10.46
N TYR A 79 -3.24 -9.11 -11.39
CA TYR A 79 -2.99 -8.79 -12.79
C TYR A 79 -3.39 -7.34 -13.11
N LEU A 80 -2.76 -6.76 -14.11
CA LEU A 80 -3.07 -5.40 -14.57
C LEU A 80 -4.54 -5.25 -14.98
N SER A 81 -5.14 -6.32 -15.55
CA SER A 81 -6.57 -6.37 -15.91
C SER A 81 -7.48 -6.15 -14.71
N ASP A 82 -7.13 -6.74 -13.57
CA ASP A 82 -7.96 -6.71 -12.36
C ASP A 82 -7.94 -5.31 -11.75
N ILE A 83 -6.76 -4.68 -11.72
CA ILE A 83 -6.61 -3.30 -11.27
C ILE A 83 -7.37 -2.33 -12.18
N ALA A 84 -7.26 -2.52 -13.51
CA ALA A 84 -7.97 -1.69 -14.48
C ALA A 84 -9.50 -1.85 -14.35
N CYS A 85 -9.98 -3.06 -14.12
CA CYS A 85 -11.40 -3.35 -13.86
C CYS A 85 -11.87 -2.63 -12.58
N ALA A 86 -11.13 -2.72 -11.49
CA ALA A 86 -11.42 -2.00 -10.25
C ALA A 86 -11.43 -0.47 -10.43
N ALA A 87 -10.58 0.04 -11.32
CA ALA A 87 -10.57 1.45 -11.69
C ALA A 87 -11.78 1.86 -12.57
N GLY A 88 -12.49 0.89 -13.18
CA GLY A 88 -13.57 1.14 -14.13
C GLY A 88 -13.07 1.62 -15.50
N LEU A 89 -11.88 1.20 -15.91
CA LEU A 89 -11.21 1.61 -17.15
C LEU A 89 -10.72 0.40 -17.95
N SER A 90 -10.53 0.59 -19.27
CA SER A 90 -9.77 -0.36 -20.07
C SER A 90 -8.30 -0.38 -19.63
N ARG A 91 -7.62 -1.51 -19.83
CA ARG A 91 -6.22 -1.71 -19.41
C ARG A 91 -5.27 -0.63 -19.94
N ASP A 92 -5.43 -0.25 -21.20
CA ASP A 92 -4.54 0.73 -21.84
C ASP A 92 -4.78 2.14 -21.29
N ARG A 93 -6.07 2.55 -21.19
CA ARG A 93 -6.44 3.85 -20.62
C ARG A 93 -6.04 3.96 -19.17
N PHE A 94 -6.21 2.89 -18.39
CA PHE A 94 -5.78 2.84 -16.99
C PHE A 94 -4.27 3.00 -16.86
N SER A 95 -3.49 2.24 -17.65
CA SER A 95 -2.02 2.29 -17.59
C SER A 95 -1.48 3.68 -17.91
N HIS A 96 -2.08 4.35 -18.89
CA HIS A 96 -1.72 5.71 -19.27
C HIS A 96 -2.05 6.71 -18.16
N LEU A 97 -3.30 6.72 -17.69
CA LEU A 97 -3.77 7.61 -16.63
C LEU A 97 -2.99 7.41 -15.32
N PHE A 98 -2.72 6.15 -14.96
CA PHE A 98 -1.95 5.85 -13.74
C PHE A 98 -0.53 6.39 -13.83
N ARG A 99 0.13 6.24 -14.99
CA ARG A 99 1.48 6.79 -15.19
C ARG A 99 1.48 8.32 -15.17
N GLU A 100 0.47 8.94 -15.75
CA GLU A 100 0.31 10.40 -15.76
C GLU A 100 0.17 10.96 -14.33
N GLU A 101 -0.69 10.37 -13.51
CA GLU A 101 -0.98 10.86 -12.15
C GLU A 101 0.06 10.41 -11.10
N MET A 102 0.66 9.22 -11.25
CA MET A 102 1.53 8.60 -10.24
C MET A 102 3.02 8.64 -10.61
N GLY A 103 3.37 9.02 -11.84
CA GLY A 103 4.75 9.04 -12.34
C GLY A 103 5.39 7.67 -12.54
N MET A 104 4.65 6.57 -12.35
CA MET A 104 5.14 5.18 -12.46
C MET A 104 4.05 4.24 -12.96
N SER A 105 4.42 3.03 -13.39
CA SER A 105 3.44 2.04 -13.80
C SER A 105 2.68 1.43 -12.60
N PRO A 106 1.45 0.90 -12.81
CA PRO A 106 0.68 0.24 -11.74
C PRO A 106 1.42 -0.92 -11.08
N MET A 107 2.12 -1.74 -11.85
CA MET A 107 2.86 -2.87 -11.32
C MET A 107 4.12 -2.45 -10.55
N GLU A 108 4.77 -1.36 -10.95
CA GLU A 108 5.85 -0.75 -10.16
C GLU A 108 5.35 -0.23 -8.83
N TYR A 109 4.20 0.44 -8.82
CA TYR A 109 3.56 0.90 -7.59
C TYR A 109 3.25 -0.27 -6.65
N LEU A 110 2.62 -1.33 -7.14
CA LEU A 110 2.30 -2.53 -6.36
C LEU A 110 3.56 -3.17 -5.78
N ASN A 111 4.60 -3.33 -6.61
CA ASN A 111 5.87 -3.89 -6.16
C ASN A 111 6.55 -3.02 -5.09
N ARG A 112 6.52 -1.70 -5.24
CA ARG A 112 7.02 -0.77 -4.23
C ARG A 112 6.27 -0.91 -2.90
N LYS A 113 4.94 -1.03 -2.94
CA LYS A 113 4.12 -1.26 -1.75
C LYS A 113 4.45 -2.57 -1.06
N ARG A 114 4.59 -3.66 -1.84
CA ARG A 114 5.03 -4.97 -1.32
C ARG A 114 6.39 -4.89 -0.65
N VAL A 115 7.34 -4.14 -1.22
CA VAL A 115 8.65 -3.94 -0.61
C VAL A 115 8.52 -3.17 0.71
N GLU A 116 7.72 -2.12 0.80
CA GLU A 116 7.49 -1.41 2.06
C GLU A 116 6.90 -2.33 3.14
N THR A 117 5.89 -3.11 2.81
CA THR A 117 5.31 -4.12 3.72
C THR A 117 6.35 -5.17 4.14
N SER A 118 7.22 -5.60 3.21
CA SER A 118 8.24 -6.61 3.48
C SER A 118 9.30 -6.18 4.50
N LYS A 119 9.56 -4.88 4.65
CA LYS A 119 10.53 -4.36 5.63
C LYS A 119 10.16 -4.78 7.05
N SER A 120 8.92 -4.57 7.46
CA SER A 120 8.44 -4.99 8.79
C SER A 120 8.44 -6.52 8.95
N LEU A 121 8.12 -7.26 7.89
CA LEU A 121 8.18 -8.73 7.90
C LEU A 121 9.61 -9.25 8.10
N LEU A 122 10.61 -8.52 7.56
CA LEU A 122 12.02 -8.85 7.72
C LEU A 122 12.55 -8.57 9.13
N THR A 123 12.25 -7.38 9.68
CA THR A 123 12.91 -6.87 10.88
C THR A 123 12.14 -7.17 12.16
N VAL A 124 10.82 -6.97 12.16
CA VAL A 124 9.98 -7.13 13.35
C VAL A 124 9.54 -8.58 13.51
N PHE A 125 9.09 -9.22 12.43
CA PHE A 125 8.50 -10.56 12.48
C PHE A 125 9.49 -11.67 12.07
N GLN A 126 10.68 -11.33 11.61
CA GLN A 126 11.78 -12.22 11.27
C GLN A 126 11.41 -13.37 10.30
N TYR A 127 10.42 -13.16 9.43
CA TYR A 127 10.08 -14.13 8.39
C TYR A 127 11.27 -14.38 7.46
N SER A 128 11.42 -15.62 7.00
CA SER A 128 12.42 -15.95 6.00
C SER A 128 12.15 -15.23 4.66
N ILE A 129 13.19 -15.04 3.88
CA ILE A 129 13.08 -14.40 2.55
C ILE A 129 12.11 -15.18 1.64
N SER A 130 12.10 -16.51 1.76
CA SER A 130 11.19 -17.38 1.02
C SER A 130 9.74 -17.16 1.44
N GLU A 131 9.46 -17.15 2.74
CA GLU A 131 8.11 -16.91 3.28
C GLU A 131 7.59 -15.54 2.85
N ILE A 132 8.41 -14.48 2.96
CA ILE A 132 8.01 -13.13 2.55
C ILE A 132 7.67 -13.10 1.05
N SER A 133 8.46 -13.77 0.21
CA SER A 133 8.18 -13.81 -1.22
C SER A 133 6.86 -14.50 -1.54
N MET A 134 6.48 -15.52 -0.78
CA MET A 134 5.18 -16.21 -0.89
C MET A 134 4.03 -15.35 -0.35
N ILE A 135 4.17 -14.81 0.87
CA ILE A 135 3.17 -13.97 1.53
C ILE A 135 2.78 -12.77 0.65
N LEU A 136 3.76 -12.13 0.03
CA LEU A 136 3.54 -10.94 -0.81
C LEU A 136 3.40 -11.28 -2.30
N SER A 137 3.15 -12.55 -2.62
CA SER A 137 2.87 -13.00 -3.99
C SER A 137 3.86 -12.51 -5.06
N PHE A 138 5.15 -12.52 -4.73
CA PHE A 138 6.19 -12.39 -5.75
C PHE A 138 6.28 -13.68 -6.56
N SER A 139 6.61 -13.57 -7.86
CA SER A 139 6.69 -14.73 -8.74
C SER A 139 7.79 -15.74 -8.34
N SER A 140 8.80 -15.28 -7.61
CA SER A 140 9.87 -16.11 -7.03
C SER A 140 10.63 -15.33 -5.95
N GLN A 141 11.38 -16.04 -5.11
CA GLN A 141 12.30 -15.45 -4.15
C GLN A 141 13.35 -14.55 -4.84
N SER A 142 13.89 -14.98 -5.98
CA SER A 142 14.86 -14.20 -6.76
C SER A 142 14.26 -12.89 -7.28
N HIS A 143 13.01 -12.94 -7.74
CA HIS A 143 12.27 -11.74 -8.14
C HIS A 143 12.09 -10.77 -6.96
N TYR A 144 11.67 -11.27 -5.80
CA TYR A 144 11.57 -10.47 -4.58
C TYR A 144 12.89 -9.80 -4.22
N ILE A 145 14.00 -10.55 -4.17
CA ILE A 145 15.34 -10.02 -3.84
C ILE A 145 15.73 -8.89 -4.82
N SER A 146 15.53 -9.11 -6.11
CA SER A 146 15.83 -8.12 -7.16
C SER A 146 15.01 -6.84 -7.00
N VAL A 147 13.70 -6.98 -6.80
CA VAL A 147 12.78 -5.85 -6.61
C VAL A 147 13.09 -5.10 -5.31
N PHE A 148 13.33 -5.81 -4.22
CA PHE A 148 13.70 -5.22 -2.94
C PHE A 148 14.99 -4.40 -3.04
N LYS A 149 16.04 -4.97 -3.67
CA LYS A 149 17.30 -4.26 -3.89
C LYS A 149 17.12 -3.02 -4.77
N LYS A 150 16.27 -3.10 -5.80
CA LYS A 150 15.94 -1.95 -6.67
C LYS A 150 15.42 -0.76 -5.87
N TYR A 151 14.55 -0.99 -4.89
CA TYR A 151 13.87 0.09 -4.16
C TYR A 151 14.60 0.52 -2.87
N THR A 152 15.40 -0.36 -2.26
CA THR A 152 16.07 -0.08 -0.98
C THR A 152 17.58 0.13 -1.11
N GLY A 153 18.18 -0.24 -2.25
CA GLY A 153 19.63 -0.26 -2.46
C GLY A 153 20.33 -1.48 -1.83
N MET A 154 19.64 -2.26 -0.99
CA MET A 154 20.19 -3.40 -0.25
C MET A 154 19.43 -4.68 -0.57
N THR A 155 20.08 -5.84 -0.40
CA THR A 155 19.35 -7.11 -0.40
C THR A 155 18.50 -7.24 0.86
N PRO A 156 17.41 -8.05 0.87
CA PRO A 156 16.62 -8.30 2.06
C PRO A 156 17.44 -8.79 3.26
N ARG A 157 18.48 -9.60 3.02
CA ARG A 157 19.39 -10.07 4.07
C ARG A 157 20.20 -8.92 4.66
N GLN A 158 20.83 -8.12 3.80
CA GLN A 158 21.59 -6.94 4.26
C GLN A 158 20.72 -5.96 5.03
N TYR A 159 19.46 -5.80 4.59
CA TYR A 159 18.50 -4.92 5.27
C TYR A 159 18.17 -5.46 6.66
N ARG A 160 17.91 -6.77 6.82
CA ARG A 160 17.68 -7.42 8.12
C ARG A 160 18.85 -7.28 9.07
N ASP A 161 20.08 -7.44 8.54
CA ASP A 161 21.31 -7.38 9.36
C ASP A 161 21.64 -5.94 9.80
N ALA A 162 21.08 -4.93 9.12
CA ALA A 162 21.30 -3.51 9.40
C ALA A 162 20.25 -2.87 10.32
N PHE A 163 19.05 -3.46 10.42
CA PHE A 163 17.89 -2.93 11.16
C PHE A 163 17.23 -4.01 12.01
#